data_aedc3d21adfb22066195c32fc291ef7f
#
_entry.id   aedc3d21adfb22066195c32fc291ef7f
#
_cell.length_a   1.000
_cell.length_b   1.000
_cell.length_c   1.000
_cell.angle_alpha   90.00
_cell.angle_beta   90.00
_cell.angle_gamma   90.00
#
_symmetry.space_group_name_H-M   'P 1'
#
loop_
_entity.id
_entity.type
_entity.pdbx_description
1 polymer ?
#
loop_
_entity_poly.entity_id
_entity_poly.type
_entity_poly.pdbx_seq_one_letter_code
_entity_poly.pdbx_strand_id
1 'polypeptide(L)'
;MSIIKKGLSIMYKIIYMKADFEPWWQFEGWESHVVSTYQYNDFEEYEQALNMLLTKFRLQFEHEEIRKERFIAFWNEEECEFCEGCDEDVQIYHGIILEKAIQNKDNTCVL
;
A
#
# COMPACT_ATOMS: atom_id res chain seq x y z
N MET A 1 -29.60 -19.16 -5.31
CA MET A 1 -29.25 -18.94 -4.64
C MET A 1 -28.00 -18.46 -4.31
N SER A 2 -27.79 -17.52 -3.96
CA SER A 2 -26.60 -16.91 -3.70
C SER A 2 -25.91 -17.45 -2.54
N ILE A 3 -26.44 -18.39 -1.98
CA ILE A 3 -25.88 -18.92 -0.91
C ILE A 3 -24.53 -19.33 -1.11
N ILE A 4 -24.14 -19.67 -2.23
CA ILE A 4 -22.86 -20.05 -2.43
C ILE A 4 -21.81 -19.14 -2.04
N LYS A 5 -22.09 -17.93 -2.01
CA LYS A 5 -21.06 -17.01 -1.66
C LYS A 5 -20.86 -16.86 -0.21
N LYS A 6 -21.60 -17.48 0.60
CA LYS A 6 -21.44 -17.36 1.95
C LYS A 6 -20.13 -17.78 2.38
N GLY A 7 -19.51 -17.29 3.23
CA GLY A 7 -18.25 -17.66 3.80
C GLY A 7 -17.04 -17.18 3.06
N LEU A 8 -17.21 -16.59 1.90
CA LEU A 8 -16.08 -16.08 1.16
C LEU A 8 -16.19 -14.60 1.00
N SER A 9 -15.13 -13.89 1.22
CA SER A 9 -15.10 -12.46 0.94
C SER A 9 -13.70 -12.09 0.60
N ILE A 10 -13.52 -10.96 -0.05
CA ILE A 10 -12.21 -10.47 -0.43
C ILE A 10 -11.95 -9.22 0.38
N MET A 11 -10.79 -9.16 0.98
CA MET A 11 -10.36 -8.00 1.72
C MET A 11 -9.35 -7.28 0.85
N TYR A 12 -9.56 -5.99 0.62
CA TYR A 12 -8.64 -5.16 -0.15
C TYR A 12 -7.92 -4.24 0.81
N LYS A 13 -6.62 -4.12 0.67
CA LYS A 13 -5.83 -3.26 1.54
C LYS A 13 -5.03 -2.26 0.74
N ILE A 14 -4.96 -1.05 1.24
CA ILE A 14 -4.09 -0.01 0.72
C ILE A 14 -3.13 0.32 1.86
N ILE A 15 -1.85 0.06 1.65
CA ILE A 15 -0.83 0.32 2.67
C ILE A 15 -0.01 1.51 2.21
N TYR A 16 0.12 2.52 3.06
CA TYR A 16 0.94 3.67 2.79
C TYR A 16 2.17 3.61 3.68
N MET A 17 3.36 3.72 3.08
CA MET A 17 4.59 3.70 3.83
C MET A 17 5.47 4.86 3.41
N LYS A 18 6.40 5.26 4.27
CA LYS A 18 7.33 6.32 3.98
C LYS A 18 8.69 5.81 4.38
N ALA A 19 9.63 5.80 3.45
CA ALA A 19 10.93 5.21 3.71
C ALA A 19 11.97 5.75 2.74
N ASP A 20 13.23 5.40 2.96
CA ASP A 20 14.30 5.79 2.07
C ASP A 20 14.51 4.71 1.00
N PHE A 21 13.50 3.88 0.76
CA PHE A 21 13.55 2.90 -0.31
C PHE A 21 12.14 2.76 -0.90
N GLU A 22 12.09 2.24 -2.12
CA GLU A 22 10.81 2.10 -2.81
C GLU A 22 9.99 0.94 -2.24
N PRO A 23 8.67 0.97 -2.37
CA PRO A 23 7.81 -0.01 -1.70
C PRO A 23 7.94 -1.46 -2.19
N TRP A 24 8.52 -1.66 -3.36
CA TRP A 24 8.69 -3.02 -3.86
C TRP A 24 9.87 -3.74 -3.20
N TRP A 25 10.72 -3.00 -2.46
CA TRP A 25 11.79 -3.63 -1.72
C TRP A 25 11.25 -3.92 -0.34
N GLN A 26 10.86 -5.15 -0.10
CA GLN A 26 10.29 -5.51 1.19
C GLN A 26 11.36 -6.20 2.02
N PHE A 27 12.36 -5.42 2.41
CA PHE A 27 13.43 -5.91 3.26
C PHE A 27 12.86 -6.32 4.61
N GLU A 28 13.59 -7.14 5.33
CA GLU A 28 13.16 -7.54 6.64
C GLU A 28 12.95 -6.28 7.48
N GLY A 29 11.81 -6.17 8.12
CA GLY A 29 11.51 -5.00 8.94
C GLY A 29 10.87 -3.85 8.20
N TRP A 30 10.55 -4.03 6.90
CA TRP A 30 9.96 -2.94 6.12
C TRP A 30 8.67 -2.44 6.72
N GLU A 31 7.96 -3.29 7.47
CA GLU A 31 6.67 -2.91 8.04
C GLU A 31 6.80 -1.78 9.04
N SER A 32 7.99 -1.56 9.59
CA SER A 32 8.17 -0.48 10.55
C SER A 32 8.05 0.88 9.88
N HIS A 33 8.08 0.93 8.54
CA HIS A 33 7.94 2.18 7.80
C HIS A 33 6.50 2.44 7.38
N VAL A 34 5.57 1.55 7.72
CA VAL A 34 4.17 1.74 7.35
C VAL A 34 3.59 2.88 8.17
N VAL A 35 2.93 3.80 7.51
CA VAL A 35 2.30 4.94 8.14
C VAL A 35 0.84 4.64 8.42
N SER A 36 0.15 4.05 7.46
CA SER A 36 -1.25 3.72 7.65
C SER A 36 -1.66 2.58 6.74
N THR A 37 -2.72 1.90 7.13
CA THR A 37 -3.26 0.80 6.37
C THR A 37 -4.76 0.95 6.36
N TYR A 38 -5.36 0.86 5.16
CA TYR A 38 -6.79 0.98 4.99
C TYR A 38 -7.31 -0.34 4.44
N GLN A 39 -8.41 -0.82 4.99
CA GLN A 39 -8.98 -2.10 4.59
C GLN A 39 -10.40 -1.91 4.12
N TYR A 40 -10.76 -2.59 3.04
CA TYR A 40 -12.08 -2.47 2.44
C TYR A 40 -12.58 -3.87 2.08
N ASN A 41 -13.86 -4.14 2.33
CA ASN A 41 -14.48 -5.39 1.93
C ASN A 41 -15.24 -5.22 0.63
N ASP A 42 -15.51 -4.00 0.24
CA ASP A 42 -16.27 -3.72 -0.97
C ASP A 42 -15.31 -3.17 -2.02
N PHE A 43 -15.33 -3.77 -3.21
CA PHE A 43 -14.41 -3.35 -4.26
C PHE A 43 -14.64 -1.92 -4.69
N GLU A 44 -15.91 -1.48 -4.75
CA GLU A 44 -16.17 -0.12 -5.20
C GLU A 44 -15.64 0.91 -4.22
N GLU A 45 -15.78 0.63 -2.93
CA GLU A 45 -15.25 1.54 -1.93
C GLU A 45 -13.74 1.58 -2.01
N TYR A 46 -13.12 0.40 -2.20
CA TYR A 46 -11.68 0.32 -2.33
C TYR A 46 -11.20 1.10 -3.56
N GLU A 47 -11.87 0.94 -4.69
CA GLU A 47 -11.47 1.60 -5.90
C GLU A 47 -11.61 3.11 -5.79
N GLN A 48 -12.69 3.57 -5.18
CA GLN A 48 -12.87 5.01 -4.99
C GLN A 48 -11.80 5.58 -4.07
N ALA A 49 -11.52 4.89 -2.98
CA ALA A 49 -10.51 5.35 -2.04
C ALA A 49 -9.14 5.39 -2.70
N LEU A 50 -8.82 4.37 -3.49
CA LEU A 50 -7.55 4.31 -4.18
C LEU A 50 -7.43 5.44 -5.19
N ASN A 51 -8.48 5.67 -5.97
CA ASN A 51 -8.43 6.73 -6.97
C ASN A 51 -8.26 8.10 -6.33
N MET A 52 -8.91 8.34 -5.20
CA MET A 52 -8.75 9.59 -4.51
C MET A 52 -7.34 9.76 -3.97
N LEU A 53 -6.78 8.69 -3.44
CA LEU A 53 -5.43 8.74 -2.88
C LEU A 53 -4.41 8.98 -4.00
N LEU A 54 -4.54 8.26 -5.12
CA LEU A 54 -3.62 8.42 -6.22
C LEU A 54 -3.71 9.82 -6.83
N THR A 55 -4.92 10.35 -6.95
CA THR A 55 -5.10 11.70 -7.47
C THR A 55 -4.38 12.70 -6.57
N LYS A 56 -4.57 12.55 -5.27
CA LYS A 56 -3.94 13.44 -4.32
C LYS A 56 -2.42 13.36 -4.44
N PHE A 57 -1.87 12.14 -4.51
CA PHE A 57 -0.43 11.97 -4.56
C PHE A 57 0.13 12.46 -5.90
N ARG A 58 -0.61 12.29 -7.00
CA ARG A 58 -0.14 12.75 -8.29
C ARG A 58 -0.07 14.27 -8.37
N LEU A 59 -0.88 14.95 -7.57
CA LEU A 59 -0.81 16.39 -7.50
C LEU A 59 0.30 16.86 -6.56
N GLN A 60 0.68 16.03 -5.63
CA GLN A 60 1.64 16.40 -4.60
C GLN A 60 3.07 16.04 -4.94
N PHE A 61 3.28 14.96 -5.68
CA PHE A 61 4.63 14.46 -5.95
C PHE A 61 4.96 14.57 -7.43
N GLU A 62 6.23 14.83 -7.72
CA GLU A 62 6.68 14.99 -9.09
C GLU A 62 6.86 13.68 -9.82
N HIS A 63 7.20 12.63 -9.11
CA HIS A 63 7.58 11.37 -9.73
C HIS A 63 6.69 10.24 -9.24
N GLU A 64 6.43 9.31 -10.13
CA GLU A 64 5.62 8.16 -9.82
C GLU A 64 6.17 6.95 -10.57
N GLU A 65 6.33 5.82 -9.92
CA GLU A 65 6.73 4.60 -10.60
C GLU A 65 5.87 3.45 -10.09
N ILE A 66 5.29 2.68 -10.99
CA ILE A 66 4.42 1.57 -10.65
C ILE A 66 5.10 0.27 -11.04
N ARG A 67 5.11 -0.70 -10.13
CA ARG A 67 5.65 -2.02 -10.42
C ARG A 67 4.67 -3.11 -10.05
N LYS A 68 4.54 -4.12 -10.91
CA LYS A 68 3.71 -5.29 -10.69
C LYS A 68 2.26 -4.91 -10.39
N GLU A 69 1.84 -3.76 -10.83
CA GLU A 69 0.47 -3.27 -10.65
C GLU A 69 0.02 -3.24 -9.18
N ARG A 70 0.95 -3.39 -8.24
CA ARG A 70 0.58 -3.34 -6.84
C ARG A 70 1.51 -2.48 -6.00
N PHE A 71 2.63 -2.03 -6.56
CA PHE A 71 3.54 -1.16 -5.82
C PHE A 71 3.65 0.15 -6.56
N ILE A 72 3.42 1.26 -5.87
CA ILE A 72 3.50 2.58 -6.47
C ILE A 72 4.39 3.43 -5.59
N ALA A 73 5.44 3.98 -6.16
CA ALA A 73 6.33 4.87 -5.44
C ALA A 73 6.11 6.29 -5.92
N PHE A 74 5.99 7.22 -4.98
CA PHE A 74 5.88 8.63 -5.29
C PHE A 74 7.02 9.35 -4.59
N TRP A 75 7.60 10.34 -5.25
CA TRP A 75 8.65 11.10 -4.58
C TRP A 75 8.86 12.46 -5.23
N ASN A 76 9.43 13.38 -4.45
CA ASN A 76 9.92 14.65 -4.94
C ASN A 76 11.42 14.64 -4.74
N GLU A 77 12.17 15.07 -5.74
CA GLU A 77 13.61 15.00 -5.65
C GLU A 77 14.17 15.80 -4.49
N GLU A 78 13.46 16.81 -4.07
CA GLU A 78 13.95 17.64 -2.99
C GLU A 78 13.65 17.08 -1.61
N GLU A 79 12.84 16.03 -1.52
CA GLU A 79 12.50 15.48 -0.22
C GLU A 79 13.54 14.43 0.16
N CYS A 80 14.51 14.85 0.94
CA CYS A 80 15.57 13.98 1.39
C CYS A 80 15.75 14.15 2.88
N GLU A 81 16.24 13.12 3.54
CA GLU A 81 16.54 13.17 4.96
C GLU A 81 18.01 12.82 5.14
N PHE A 82 18.67 13.50 6.05
CA PHE A 82 20.08 13.26 6.29
C PHE A 82 20.23 11.93 7.04
N CYS A 83 21.14 11.10 6.53
CA CYS A 83 21.41 9.82 7.17
C CYS A 83 22.72 9.96 7.91
N GLU A 84 22.67 10.00 9.25
CA GLU A 84 23.87 10.18 10.03
C GLU A 84 24.83 9.02 9.84
N GLY A 85 24.33 7.82 9.68
CA GLY A 85 25.19 6.68 9.51
C GLY A 85 25.88 6.66 8.16
N CYS A 86 25.27 7.29 7.14
CA CYS A 86 25.83 7.32 5.81
C CYS A 86 26.55 8.62 5.53
N ASP A 87 26.34 9.61 6.37
CA ASP A 87 26.93 10.94 6.21
C ASP A 87 26.50 11.56 4.88
N GLU A 88 25.27 11.32 4.46
CA GLU A 88 24.74 11.91 3.24
C GLU A 88 23.21 11.93 3.29
N ASP A 89 22.60 12.69 2.40
CA ASP A 89 21.15 12.75 2.32
C ASP A 89 20.63 11.57 1.54
N VAL A 90 19.49 11.04 1.96
CA VAL A 90 18.85 9.92 1.27
C VAL A 90 17.49 10.36 0.78
N GLN A 91 17.12 9.91 -0.41
CA GLN A 91 15.83 10.22 -1.02
C GLN A 91 14.73 9.54 -0.24
N ILE A 92 13.62 10.25 0.01
CA ILE A 92 12.46 9.70 0.69
C ILE A 92 11.41 9.34 -0.34
N TYR A 93 10.83 8.14 -0.18
CA TYR A 93 9.78 7.65 -1.06
C TYR A 93 8.51 7.45 -0.26
N HIS A 94 7.38 7.81 -0.90
CA HIS A 94 6.06 7.54 -0.34
C HIS A 94 5.50 6.37 -1.13
N GLY A 95 5.32 5.25 -0.48
CA GLY A 95 4.97 4.01 -1.15
C GLY A 95 3.54 3.60 -0.90
N ILE A 96 2.89 3.12 -1.94
CA ILE A 96 1.56 2.56 -1.83
C ILE A 96 1.68 1.10 -2.20
N ILE A 97 1.19 0.21 -1.35
CA ILE A 97 1.19 -1.21 -1.63
C ILE A 97 -0.27 -1.67 -1.62
N LEU A 98 -0.67 -2.36 -2.68
CA LEU A 98 -2.03 -2.86 -2.80
C LEU A 98 -2.02 -4.35 -2.55
N GLU A 99 -2.86 -4.80 -1.63
CA GLU A 99 -2.95 -6.20 -1.30
C GLU A 99 -4.40 -6.65 -1.36
N LYS A 100 -4.59 -7.91 -1.70
CA LYS A 100 -5.90 -8.48 -1.78
C LYS A 100 -5.81 -9.87 -1.18
N ALA A 101 -6.69 -10.19 -0.27
CA ALA A 101 -6.70 -11.48 0.39
C ALA A 101 -8.12 -12.03 0.44
N ILE A 102 -8.26 -13.34 0.26
CA ILE A 102 -9.55 -13.96 0.34
C ILE A 102 -9.74 -14.41 1.78
N GLN A 103 -10.85 -14.00 2.37
CA GLN A 103 -11.17 -14.40 3.71
C GLN A 103 -12.34 -15.36 3.68
N ASN A 104 -12.25 -16.44 4.45
CA ASN A 104 -13.35 -17.39 4.51
C ASN A 104 -14.05 -17.17 5.85
N LYS A 105 -15.24 -16.62 5.80
CA LYS A 105 -15.92 -16.30 7.02
C LYS A 105 -16.44 -17.51 7.74
N ASP A 106 -16.49 -18.64 7.08
CA ASP A 106 -16.97 -19.81 7.71
C ASP A 106 -15.86 -20.73 8.12
N ASN A 107 -14.66 -20.28 8.11
CA ASN A 107 -13.58 -21.16 8.37
C ASN A 107 -13.64 -21.75 9.75
N THR A 108 -14.37 -21.14 10.61
CA THR A 108 -14.46 -21.69 11.92
C THR A 108 -15.31 -22.92 11.91
N CYS A 109 -16.05 -23.12 10.91
CA CYS A 109 -16.90 -24.22 10.92
C CYS A 109 -16.28 -25.41 10.37
N VAL A 110 -15.18 -25.29 9.91
CA VAL A 110 -14.51 -26.30 9.36
C VAL A 110 -14.19 -27.40 10.19
N LEU A 111 -14.27 -27.33 11.32
CA LEU A 111 -13.86 -28.38 12.18
C LEU A 111 -14.74 -29.54 12.18
#